data_1476396d1437cd87e5126881190eaf11
#
_entry.id   1476396d1437cd87e5126881190eaf11
#
_cell.length_a   1.000
_cell.length_b   1.000
_cell.length_c   1.000
_cell.angle_alpha   90.00
_cell.angle_beta   90.00
_cell.angle_gamma   90.00
#
_symmetry.space_group_name_H-M   'P 1'
#
loop_
_entity.id
_entity.type
_entity.pdbx_description
1 polymer ?
#
loop_
_entity_poly.entity_id
_entity_poly.type
_entity_poly.pdbx_seq_one_letter_code
_entity_poly.pdbx_strand_id
1 'polypeptide(L)'
;VSAELRNALVETDLANEPFYILLMGTDGSNDREASAEFAGDQFRSDSIILARIDPVDKKATLVSIHRDTLVDMGEYGQNKLNAAHAIGGAALTVKTVSKLAGVPISHYAEINFDGFKDIVDALGGVEVDVPMEIDDEDAGGHLDAGLQTLSGDQALILCRSRHAYDEYGDGDSYRAANQRLVL
;
A
#
# COMPACT_ATOMS: atom_id res chain seq x y z
N VAL A 1 -18.70 -2.06 -0.50
CA VAL A 1 -18.00 -2.95 0.46
C VAL A 1 -18.78 -4.23 0.60
N SER A 2 -18.16 -5.40 0.32
CA SER A 2 -18.83 -6.70 0.41
C SER A 2 -19.22 -7.05 1.86
N ALA A 3 -20.18 -7.98 2.01
CA ALA A 3 -20.58 -8.46 3.34
C ALA A 3 -19.41 -9.18 4.06
N GLU A 4 -18.61 -9.92 3.30
CA GLU A 4 -17.44 -10.62 3.83
C GLU A 4 -16.40 -9.64 4.38
N LEU A 5 -16.14 -8.53 3.68
CA LEU A 5 -15.19 -7.51 4.15
C LEU A 5 -15.74 -6.81 5.40
N ARG A 6 -17.03 -6.47 5.45
CA ARG A 6 -17.63 -5.92 6.68
C ARG A 6 -17.48 -6.83 7.88
N ASN A 7 -17.64 -8.15 7.68
CA ASN A 7 -17.49 -9.14 8.74
C ASN A 7 -16.03 -9.38 9.15
N ALA A 8 -15.06 -8.99 8.32
CA ALA A 8 -13.64 -9.08 8.63
C ALA A 8 -13.11 -7.85 9.40
N LEU A 9 -13.83 -6.73 9.33
CA LEU A 9 -13.51 -5.49 10.05
C LEU A 9 -14.19 -5.46 11.41
N VAL A 10 -13.55 -4.75 12.36
CA VAL A 10 -14.10 -4.54 13.70
C VAL A 10 -14.62 -3.10 13.86
N GLU A 11 -15.68 -2.94 14.63
CA GLU A 11 -16.15 -1.60 15.03
C GLU A 11 -15.20 -1.02 16.09
N THR A 12 -14.91 0.28 16.02
CA THR A 12 -14.01 0.99 16.92
C THR A 12 -14.48 2.42 17.15
N ASP A 13 -14.29 2.95 18.35
CA ASP A 13 -14.50 4.36 18.65
C ASP A 13 -13.32 5.19 18.11
N LEU A 14 -13.52 5.77 16.91
CA LEU A 14 -12.48 6.52 16.19
C LEU A 14 -12.03 7.80 16.91
N ALA A 15 -12.74 8.26 17.91
CA ALA A 15 -12.42 9.47 18.63
C ALA A 15 -11.57 9.24 19.88
N ASN A 16 -11.72 8.07 20.51
CA ASN A 16 -11.21 7.84 21.86
C ASN A 16 -10.26 6.64 21.97
N GLU A 17 -10.20 5.78 20.94
CA GLU A 17 -9.38 4.56 20.97
C GLU A 17 -8.43 4.47 19.77
N PRO A 18 -7.22 3.95 19.96
CA PRO A 18 -6.35 3.62 18.84
C PRO A 18 -6.99 2.56 17.93
N PHE A 19 -6.87 2.76 16.64
CA PHE A 19 -7.44 1.84 15.65
C PHE A 19 -6.45 1.53 14.52
N TYR A 20 -6.75 0.47 13.78
CA TYR A 20 -5.88 0.00 12.71
C TYR A 20 -6.57 0.08 11.35
N ILE A 21 -5.82 0.60 10.39
CA ILE A 21 -6.23 0.68 8.98
C ILE A 21 -5.28 -0.19 8.17
N LEU A 22 -5.81 -1.05 7.31
CA LEU A 22 -5.02 -1.72 6.28
C LEU A 22 -5.09 -0.91 5.00
N LEU A 23 -3.94 -0.37 4.58
CA LEU A 23 -3.77 0.36 3.34
C LEU A 23 -3.14 -0.57 2.30
N MET A 24 -3.73 -0.64 1.11
CA MET A 24 -3.24 -1.47 0.03
C MET A 24 -3.07 -0.67 -1.27
N GLY A 25 -1.91 -0.82 -1.88
CA GLY A 25 -1.65 -0.36 -3.24
C GLY A 25 -1.67 -1.54 -4.21
N THR A 26 -2.44 -1.44 -5.28
CA THR A 26 -2.48 -2.44 -6.35
C THR A 26 -1.77 -1.91 -7.60
N ASP A 27 -1.20 -2.80 -8.39
CA ASP A 27 -0.52 -2.48 -9.66
C ASP A 27 -1.51 -2.28 -10.83
N GLY A 28 -2.80 -2.20 -10.54
CA GLY A 28 -3.85 -1.86 -11.49
C GLY A 28 -3.74 -0.42 -11.97
N SER A 29 -4.22 -0.19 -13.19
CA SER A 29 -4.57 1.13 -13.70
C SER A 29 -5.95 1.05 -14.31
N ASN A 30 -6.64 2.19 -14.41
CA ASN A 30 -7.99 2.23 -14.96
C ASN A 30 -8.04 1.67 -16.40
N ASP A 31 -7.00 1.90 -17.19
CA ASP A 31 -6.89 1.38 -18.57
C ASP A 31 -6.69 -0.14 -18.59
N ARG A 32 -5.88 -0.69 -17.67
CA ARG A 32 -5.69 -2.15 -17.54
C ARG A 32 -6.93 -2.84 -17.02
N GLU A 33 -7.59 -2.26 -16.03
CA GLU A 33 -8.84 -2.78 -15.47
C GLU A 33 -10.00 -2.77 -16.48
N ALA A 34 -10.02 -1.78 -17.40
CA ALA A 34 -11.02 -1.66 -18.44
C ALA A 34 -10.73 -2.52 -19.69
N SER A 35 -9.51 -3.04 -19.85
CA SER A 35 -9.12 -3.78 -21.04
C SER A 35 -9.63 -5.22 -21.00
N ALA A 36 -10.11 -5.71 -22.16
CA ALA A 36 -10.60 -7.08 -22.30
C ALA A 36 -9.48 -8.15 -22.12
N GLU A 37 -8.23 -7.76 -22.33
CA GLU A 37 -7.05 -8.61 -22.18
C GLU A 37 -6.80 -8.98 -20.72
N PHE A 38 -7.12 -8.08 -19.79
CA PHE A 38 -6.97 -8.27 -18.34
C PHE A 38 -8.30 -8.46 -17.62
N ALA A 39 -9.40 -8.65 -18.35
CA ALA A 39 -10.73 -8.88 -17.79
C ALA A 39 -10.75 -10.18 -16.96
N GLY A 40 -10.77 -10.02 -15.64
CA GLY A 40 -10.72 -11.14 -14.69
C GLY A 40 -9.35 -11.36 -14.06
N ASP A 41 -8.31 -10.62 -14.45
CA ASP A 41 -7.03 -10.62 -13.74
C ASP A 41 -7.23 -9.98 -12.36
N GLN A 42 -6.79 -10.73 -11.35
CA GLN A 42 -6.76 -10.21 -9.98
C GLN A 42 -5.39 -9.54 -9.79
N PHE A 43 -5.42 -8.19 -9.76
CA PHE A 43 -4.21 -7.40 -9.54
C PHE A 43 -3.56 -7.76 -8.21
N ARG A 44 -2.23 -7.85 -8.22
CA ARG A 44 -1.47 -8.15 -7.00
C ARG A 44 -1.34 -6.88 -6.15
N SER A 45 -1.42 -7.05 -4.85
CA SER A 45 -1.07 -5.99 -3.94
C SER A 45 0.45 -5.89 -3.83
N ASP A 46 0.99 -4.77 -4.30
CA ASP A 46 2.43 -4.50 -4.25
C ASP A 46 2.85 -3.69 -3.02
N SER A 47 1.90 -2.97 -2.43
CA SER A 47 2.09 -2.23 -1.18
C SER A 47 1.06 -2.68 -0.16
N ILE A 48 1.52 -3.11 1.01
CA ILE A 48 0.68 -3.54 2.13
C ILE A 48 1.18 -2.82 3.37
N ILE A 49 0.41 -1.85 3.87
CA ILE A 49 0.80 -1.02 5.01
C ILE A 49 -0.27 -1.13 6.10
N LEU A 50 0.14 -1.54 7.29
CA LEU A 50 -0.69 -1.48 8.47
C LEU A 50 -0.44 -0.16 9.20
N ALA A 51 -1.46 0.69 9.25
CA ALA A 51 -1.42 1.97 9.94
C ALA A 51 -2.14 1.86 11.29
N ARG A 52 -1.47 2.21 12.39
CA ARG A 52 -2.08 2.43 13.69
C ARG A 52 -2.30 3.93 13.87
N ILE A 53 -3.53 4.32 14.05
CA ILE A 53 -3.92 5.71 14.31
C ILE A 53 -4.30 5.84 15.78
N ASP A 54 -3.68 6.77 16.47
CA ASP A 54 -4.00 7.12 17.85
C ASP A 54 -4.58 8.53 17.87
N PRO A 55 -5.91 8.69 17.99
CA PRO A 55 -6.56 9.97 17.94
C PRO A 55 -6.32 10.79 19.21
N VAL A 56 -6.08 10.13 20.35
CA VAL A 56 -5.83 10.79 21.64
C VAL A 56 -4.44 11.42 21.65
N ASP A 57 -3.43 10.62 21.30
CA ASP A 57 -2.04 11.08 21.23
C ASP A 57 -1.72 11.80 19.90
N LYS A 58 -2.66 11.87 18.97
CA LYS A 58 -2.50 12.44 17.63
C LYS A 58 -1.28 11.87 16.91
N LYS A 59 -1.15 10.54 16.94
CA LYS A 59 0.00 9.83 16.41
C LYS A 59 -0.43 8.78 15.39
N ALA A 60 0.29 8.73 14.26
CA ALA A 60 0.21 7.64 13.30
C ALA A 60 1.50 6.82 13.34
N THR A 61 1.37 5.50 13.23
CA THR A 61 2.49 4.57 13.09
C THR A 61 2.23 3.68 11.89
N LEU A 62 3.16 3.67 10.94
CA LEU A 62 3.04 2.91 9.69
C LEU A 62 4.03 1.74 9.68
N VAL A 63 3.54 0.55 9.37
CA VAL A 63 4.33 -0.67 9.24
C VAL A 63 4.09 -1.27 7.86
N SER A 64 5.11 -1.27 7.00
CA SER A 64 5.05 -2.00 5.73
C SER A 64 5.21 -3.49 5.98
N ILE A 65 4.37 -4.30 5.36
CA ILE A 65 4.45 -5.75 5.40
C ILE A 65 4.90 -6.21 4.00
N HIS A 66 6.01 -6.95 3.95
CA HIS A 66 6.51 -7.46 2.67
C HIS A 66 5.48 -8.36 1.99
N ARG A 67 5.21 -8.10 0.72
CA ARG A 67 4.23 -8.84 -0.09
C ARG A 67 4.54 -10.34 -0.18
N ASP A 68 5.83 -10.71 -0.10
CA ASP A 68 6.30 -12.10 -0.17
C ASP A 68 6.34 -12.80 1.20
N THR A 69 5.86 -12.16 2.27
CA THR A 69 5.77 -12.77 3.60
C THR A 69 4.93 -14.05 3.53
N LEU A 70 5.49 -15.16 4.01
CA LEU A 70 4.77 -16.42 4.12
C LEU A 70 3.73 -16.34 5.23
N VAL A 71 2.48 -16.59 4.90
CA VAL A 71 1.33 -16.49 5.82
C VAL A 71 0.43 -17.71 5.73
N ASP A 72 -0.26 -18.00 6.81
CA ASP A 72 -1.31 -19.02 6.85
C ASP A 72 -2.68 -18.38 6.59
N MET A 73 -3.30 -18.75 5.49
CA MET A 73 -4.61 -18.28 5.03
C MET A 73 -5.77 -19.22 5.41
N GLY A 74 -5.58 -20.06 6.44
CA GLY A 74 -6.60 -21.00 6.89
C GLY A 74 -6.90 -22.09 5.87
N GLU A 75 -8.14 -22.15 5.39
CA GLU A 75 -8.57 -23.16 4.40
C GLU A 75 -7.83 -23.10 3.06
N TYR A 76 -7.19 -21.98 2.75
CA TYR A 76 -6.37 -21.81 1.53
C TYR A 76 -4.90 -22.19 1.73
N GLY A 77 -4.51 -22.67 2.94
CA GLY A 77 -3.17 -23.11 3.24
C GLY A 77 -2.17 -21.97 3.40
N GLN A 78 -0.88 -22.31 3.27
CA GLN A 78 0.22 -21.35 3.34
C GLN A 78 0.56 -20.79 1.98
N ASN A 79 0.73 -19.46 1.88
CA ASN A 79 1.12 -18.77 0.65
C ASN A 79 1.79 -17.42 0.98
N LYS A 80 2.28 -16.72 -0.05
CA LYS A 80 2.72 -15.33 0.07
C LYS A 80 1.54 -14.41 0.36
N LEU A 81 1.76 -13.38 1.18
CA LEU A 81 0.70 -12.47 1.59
C LEU A 81 -0.02 -11.80 0.39
N ASN A 82 0.71 -11.44 -0.67
CA ASN A 82 0.13 -10.82 -1.86
C ASN A 82 -0.89 -11.73 -2.58
N ALA A 83 -0.82 -13.04 -2.37
CA ALA A 83 -1.80 -13.98 -2.93
C ALA A 83 -3.16 -13.93 -2.22
N ALA A 84 -3.23 -13.40 -0.98
CA ALA A 84 -4.49 -13.32 -0.23
C ALA A 84 -5.54 -12.49 -0.97
N HIS A 85 -5.12 -11.37 -1.58
CA HIS A 85 -6.01 -10.52 -2.34
C HIS A 85 -6.54 -11.22 -3.60
N ALA A 86 -5.67 -11.92 -4.31
CA ALA A 86 -6.02 -12.69 -5.50
C ALA A 86 -6.95 -13.89 -5.18
N ILE A 87 -6.80 -14.53 -4.04
CA ILE A 87 -7.57 -15.73 -3.65
C ILE A 87 -8.94 -15.38 -3.07
N GLY A 88 -9.00 -14.43 -2.16
CA GLY A 88 -10.21 -14.11 -1.40
C GLY A 88 -10.46 -12.62 -1.20
N GLY A 89 -9.85 -11.77 -2.06
CA GLY A 89 -10.04 -10.33 -2.07
C GLY A 89 -9.67 -9.64 -0.76
N ALA A 90 -10.20 -8.44 -0.59
CA ALA A 90 -9.99 -7.62 0.59
C ALA A 90 -10.31 -8.32 1.92
N ALA A 91 -11.36 -9.14 1.95
CA ALA A 91 -11.79 -9.84 3.16
C ALA A 91 -10.75 -10.85 3.66
N LEU A 92 -10.19 -11.67 2.76
CA LEU A 92 -9.13 -12.62 3.12
C LEU A 92 -7.85 -11.89 3.51
N THR A 93 -7.51 -10.81 2.80
CA THR A 93 -6.33 -10.00 3.12
C THR A 93 -6.42 -9.39 4.52
N VAL A 94 -7.55 -8.77 4.86
CA VAL A 94 -7.79 -8.21 6.21
C VAL A 94 -7.65 -9.28 7.28
N LYS A 95 -8.30 -10.44 7.11
CA LYS A 95 -8.21 -11.56 8.08
C LYS A 95 -6.77 -12.07 8.23
N THR A 96 -6.05 -12.21 7.12
CA THR A 96 -4.69 -12.72 7.10
C THR A 96 -3.73 -11.74 7.80
N VAL A 97 -3.82 -10.44 7.48
CA VAL A 97 -3.00 -9.41 8.12
C VAL A 97 -3.34 -9.24 9.60
N SER A 98 -4.63 -9.25 9.96
CA SER A 98 -5.06 -9.20 11.36
C SER A 98 -4.48 -10.37 12.17
N LYS A 99 -4.50 -11.59 11.61
CA LYS A 99 -3.89 -12.78 12.22
C LYS A 99 -2.37 -12.66 12.35
N LEU A 100 -1.69 -12.20 11.29
CA LEU A 100 -0.24 -12.03 11.26
C LEU A 100 0.24 -11.00 12.28
N ALA A 101 -0.42 -9.85 12.34
CA ALA A 101 -0.05 -8.75 13.23
C ALA A 101 -0.59 -8.91 14.66
N GLY A 102 -1.57 -9.78 14.88
CA GLY A 102 -2.22 -9.98 16.18
C GLY A 102 -3.07 -8.80 16.64
N VAL A 103 -3.58 -7.99 15.68
CA VAL A 103 -4.38 -6.79 15.97
C VAL A 103 -5.69 -6.78 15.19
N PRO A 104 -6.77 -6.19 15.76
CA PRO A 104 -8.03 -6.02 15.04
C PRO A 104 -7.90 -4.89 14.01
N ILE A 105 -8.35 -5.11 12.78
CA ILE A 105 -8.38 -4.10 11.72
C ILE A 105 -9.80 -3.54 11.61
N SER A 106 -9.95 -2.23 11.74
CA SER A 106 -11.25 -1.54 11.68
C SER A 106 -11.54 -0.93 10.32
N HIS A 107 -10.51 -0.58 9.54
CA HIS A 107 -10.66 0.06 8.25
C HIS A 107 -9.77 -0.59 7.20
N TYR A 108 -10.23 -0.51 5.97
CA TYR A 108 -9.52 -0.97 4.78
C TYR A 108 -9.63 0.10 3.69
N ALA A 109 -8.50 0.42 3.10
CA ALA A 109 -8.42 1.29 1.93
C ALA A 109 -7.54 0.64 0.86
N GLU A 110 -8.00 0.68 -0.36
CA GLU A 110 -7.31 0.16 -1.54
C GLU A 110 -7.26 1.25 -2.60
N ILE A 111 -6.10 1.41 -3.23
CA ILE A 111 -5.88 2.40 -4.26
C ILE A 111 -5.03 1.80 -5.38
N ASN A 112 -5.39 2.08 -6.62
CA ASN A 112 -4.56 1.81 -7.78
C ASN A 112 -3.68 3.02 -8.13
N PHE A 113 -2.80 2.88 -9.11
CA PHE A 113 -1.86 3.92 -9.50
C PHE A 113 -2.54 5.24 -9.91
N ASP A 114 -3.62 5.16 -10.69
CA ASP A 114 -4.32 6.36 -11.14
C ASP A 114 -5.01 7.08 -9.98
N GLY A 115 -5.73 6.34 -9.13
CA GLY A 115 -6.35 6.91 -7.94
C GLY A 115 -5.35 7.52 -6.97
N PHE A 116 -4.14 6.94 -6.83
CA PHE A 116 -3.07 7.51 -6.03
C PHE A 116 -2.62 8.88 -6.58
N LYS A 117 -2.36 8.97 -7.90
CA LYS A 117 -1.98 10.22 -8.55
C LYS A 117 -3.06 11.29 -8.37
N ASP A 118 -4.32 10.92 -8.61
CA ASP A 118 -5.47 11.81 -8.49
C ASP A 118 -5.60 12.40 -7.08
N ILE A 119 -5.38 11.59 -6.03
CA ILE A 119 -5.41 12.06 -4.64
C ILE A 119 -4.27 13.05 -4.37
N VAL A 120 -3.04 12.72 -4.77
CA VAL A 120 -1.89 13.61 -4.57
C VAL A 120 -2.11 14.94 -5.29
N ASP A 121 -2.58 14.92 -6.53
CA ASP A 121 -2.84 16.12 -7.32
C ASP A 121 -4.00 16.95 -6.75
N ALA A 122 -5.05 16.31 -6.25
CA ALA A 122 -6.17 16.98 -5.58
C ALA A 122 -5.75 17.70 -4.28
N LEU A 123 -4.70 17.22 -3.61
CA LEU A 123 -4.10 17.88 -2.45
C LEU A 123 -3.17 19.03 -2.84
N GLY A 124 -2.87 19.21 -4.11
CA GLY A 124 -1.91 20.20 -4.61
C GLY A 124 -0.46 19.72 -4.56
N GLY A 125 -0.25 18.42 -4.49
CA GLY A 125 1.03 17.77 -4.33
C GLY A 125 1.33 17.40 -2.88
N VAL A 126 2.43 16.64 -2.68
CA VAL A 126 2.94 16.27 -1.35
C VAL A 126 4.38 16.79 -1.20
N GLU A 127 4.68 17.42 -0.06
CA GLU A 127 6.03 17.88 0.26
C GLU A 127 6.83 16.70 0.83
N VAL A 128 7.92 16.35 0.15
CA VAL A 128 8.76 15.20 0.50
C VAL A 128 10.24 15.60 0.40
N ASP A 129 11.04 15.22 1.39
CA ASP A 129 12.49 15.24 1.29
C ASP A 129 12.96 13.92 0.64
N VAL A 130 13.18 13.97 -0.68
CA VAL A 130 13.58 12.79 -1.48
C VAL A 130 14.98 12.38 -1.07
N PRO A 131 15.20 11.15 -0.53
CA PRO A 131 16.44 10.78 0.15
C PRO A 131 17.68 10.77 -0.74
N MET A 132 17.49 10.51 -2.02
CA MET A 132 18.54 10.48 -3.04
C MET A 132 17.94 10.68 -4.42
N GLU A 133 18.76 11.02 -5.39
CA GLU A 133 18.37 11.06 -6.79
C GLU A 133 17.83 9.71 -7.25
N ILE A 134 16.71 9.71 -7.90
CA ILE A 134 16.03 8.54 -8.48
C ILE A 134 16.18 8.62 -10.00
N ASP A 135 16.74 7.57 -10.60
CA ASP A 135 16.75 7.36 -12.03
C ASP A 135 16.30 5.92 -12.28
N ASP A 136 15.00 5.74 -12.55
CA ASP A 136 14.36 4.42 -12.63
C ASP A 136 13.27 4.45 -13.71
N GLU A 137 13.62 4.04 -14.92
CA GLU A 137 12.71 4.00 -16.07
C GLU A 137 11.49 3.10 -15.79
N ASP A 138 11.67 1.98 -15.07
CA ASP A 138 10.58 1.06 -14.71
C ASP A 138 9.62 1.67 -13.68
N ALA A 139 10.11 2.61 -12.86
CA ALA A 139 9.27 3.39 -11.96
C ALA A 139 8.54 4.55 -12.67
N GLY A 140 9.04 4.99 -13.83
CA GLY A 140 8.42 6.03 -14.66
C GLY A 140 9.30 7.26 -14.87
N GLY A 141 10.58 7.26 -14.44
CA GLY A 141 11.53 8.31 -14.77
C GLY A 141 12.44 8.78 -13.64
N HIS A 142 12.65 10.08 -13.59
CA HIS A 142 13.68 10.73 -12.78
C HIS A 142 13.08 11.65 -11.70
N LEU A 143 13.73 11.71 -10.54
CA LEU A 143 13.52 12.69 -9.47
C LEU A 143 14.86 13.15 -8.90
N ASP A 144 14.99 14.45 -8.70
CA ASP A 144 16.13 15.02 -7.94
C ASP A 144 16.02 14.67 -6.45
N ALA A 145 17.16 14.61 -5.76
CA ALA A 145 17.20 14.50 -4.30
C ALA A 145 16.80 15.83 -3.62
N GLY A 146 16.32 15.76 -2.39
CA GLY A 146 16.06 16.90 -1.52
C GLY A 146 14.57 17.25 -1.38
N LEU A 147 14.32 18.31 -0.59
CA LEU A 147 12.97 18.77 -0.24
C LEU A 147 12.28 19.39 -1.45
N GLN A 148 11.15 18.84 -1.85
CA GLN A 148 10.37 19.31 -2.98
C GLN A 148 8.89 18.90 -2.86
N THR A 149 8.02 19.60 -3.59
CA THR A 149 6.60 19.23 -3.71
C THR A 149 6.43 18.35 -4.93
N LEU A 150 6.05 17.11 -4.71
CA LEU A 150 5.84 16.11 -5.78
C LEU A 150 4.41 16.16 -6.29
N SER A 151 4.22 16.15 -7.60
CA SER A 151 2.95 15.86 -8.25
C SER A 151 2.57 14.38 -8.09
N GLY A 152 1.36 13.99 -8.48
CA GLY A 152 0.92 12.59 -8.45
C GLY A 152 1.84 11.65 -9.21
N ASP A 153 2.27 12.03 -10.42
CA ASP A 153 3.22 11.23 -11.21
C ASP A 153 4.59 11.12 -10.52
N GLN A 154 5.12 12.21 -9.99
CA GLN A 154 6.39 12.23 -9.28
C GLN A 154 6.36 11.41 -7.98
N ALA A 155 5.28 11.53 -7.20
CA ALA A 155 5.08 10.73 -6.00
C ALA A 155 4.96 9.23 -6.34
N LEU A 156 4.34 8.90 -7.48
CA LEU A 156 4.25 7.52 -7.96
C LEU A 156 5.62 6.96 -8.34
N ILE A 157 6.49 7.75 -9.02
CA ILE A 157 7.89 7.36 -9.32
C ILE A 157 8.60 7.00 -8.02
N LEU A 158 8.55 7.87 -7.00
CA LEU A 158 9.19 7.61 -5.70
C LEU A 158 8.65 6.33 -5.03
N CYS A 159 7.33 6.12 -5.06
CA CYS A 159 6.68 4.93 -4.46
C CYS A 159 6.95 3.62 -5.20
N ARG A 160 7.37 3.67 -6.47
CA ARG A 160 7.61 2.49 -7.30
C ARG A 160 9.09 2.15 -7.46
N SER A 161 9.97 3.13 -7.28
CA SER A 161 11.40 2.96 -7.54
C SER A 161 12.02 1.85 -6.70
N ARG A 162 12.77 0.98 -7.36
CA ARG A 162 13.57 -0.11 -6.79
C ARG A 162 14.97 -0.13 -7.39
N HIS A 163 15.09 0.03 -8.70
CA HIS A 163 16.35 -0.11 -9.43
C HIS A 163 17.33 1.01 -9.12
N ALA A 164 16.85 2.20 -8.77
CA ALA A 164 17.71 3.28 -8.26
C ALA A 164 18.49 2.88 -6.97
N TYR A 165 18.07 1.80 -6.29
CA TYR A 165 18.68 1.31 -5.05
C TYR A 165 19.48 0.02 -5.22
N ASP A 166 19.70 -0.47 -6.45
CA ASP A 166 20.37 -1.76 -6.69
C ASP A 166 21.80 -1.82 -6.11
N GLU A 167 22.51 -0.70 -6.10
CA GLU A 167 23.85 -0.60 -5.50
C GLU A 167 23.85 -0.69 -3.95
N TYR A 168 22.70 -0.44 -3.32
CA TYR A 168 22.53 -0.43 -1.86
C TYR A 168 21.94 -1.74 -1.32
N GLY A 169 21.53 -2.68 -2.20
CA GLY A 169 21.06 -4.01 -1.85
C GLY A 169 19.56 -4.22 -2.06
N ASP A 170 18.74 -4.28 -1.00
CA ASP A 170 17.31 -4.61 -1.10
C ASP A 170 16.44 -3.42 -1.53
N GLY A 171 16.28 -3.24 -2.85
CA GLY A 171 15.44 -2.19 -3.44
C GLY A 171 13.97 -2.25 -2.98
N ASP A 172 13.46 -3.41 -2.57
CA ASP A 172 12.08 -3.53 -2.07
C ASP A 172 11.90 -2.89 -0.68
N SER A 173 12.89 -3.00 0.18
CA SER A 173 12.90 -2.30 1.48
C SER A 173 12.95 -0.78 1.33
N TYR A 174 13.74 -0.26 0.39
CA TYR A 174 13.80 1.17 0.07
C TYR A 174 12.47 1.65 -0.51
N ARG A 175 11.88 0.91 -1.44
CA ARG A 175 10.54 1.21 -1.96
C ARG A 175 9.52 1.29 -0.84
N ALA A 176 9.48 0.33 0.06
CA ALA A 176 8.58 0.32 1.21
C ALA A 176 8.82 1.53 2.15
N ALA A 177 10.07 1.98 2.31
CA ALA A 177 10.39 3.18 3.07
C ALA A 177 9.84 4.45 2.37
N ASN A 178 10.05 4.57 1.06
CA ASN A 178 9.54 5.69 0.26
C ASN A 178 8.01 5.77 0.29
N GLN A 179 7.32 4.63 0.22
CA GLN A 179 5.86 4.58 0.34
C GLN A 179 5.36 5.12 1.69
N ARG A 180 6.07 4.85 2.79
CA ARG A 180 5.73 5.42 4.10
C ARG A 180 6.09 6.89 4.22
N LEU A 181 7.07 7.36 3.45
CA LEU A 181 7.51 8.75 3.46
C LEU A 181 6.47 9.68 2.81
N VAL A 182 5.77 9.18 1.78
CA VAL A 182 4.72 9.93 1.06
C VAL A 182 3.40 9.98 1.83
N LEU A 183 3.13 9.02 2.71
CA LEU A 183 1.91 8.94 3.54
C LEU A 183 1.96 9.83 4.79
#